data_cfce558e019b002594d1c89544dfbea0
#
_entry.id   cfce558e019b002594d1c89544dfbea0
#
_cell.length_a   1.000
_cell.length_b   1.000
_cell.length_c   1.000
_cell.angle_alpha   90.00
_cell.angle_beta   90.00
_cell.angle_gamma   90.00
#
_symmetry.space_group_name_H-M   'P 1'
#
loop_
_entity.id
_entity.type
_entity.pdbx_description
1 polymer ?
#
loop_
_entity_poly.entity_id
_entity_poly.type
_entity_poly.pdbx_seq_one_letter_code
_entity_poly.pdbx_strand_id
1 'polypeptide(L)'
;MSRPTRAQVAAGRVLIVGDAMLDRYWFGAVERISPEAPVPVVRVNREEERLGGAGNVALNVKSLGAQATLLTVVGDDEPARKLRGLLEREGVRAVLGSDPQLYTIVKLRVIGRSQQLIRVDFENQPDHEVLAGMLADYERLLGEHDAVLFSDYGKGGLTHIPRMIELARAAGKPVLVDPKGDDYTRYAGATVITPNRAELAQVVGQWLSLIHI
;
A
#
# COMPACT_ATOMS: atom_id res chain seq x y z
N MET A 1 -27.93 -1.18 -12.65
CA MET A 1 -27.58 -0.70 -11.29
C MET A 1 -27.53 0.81 -11.29
N SER A 2 -28.19 1.48 -10.34
CA SER A 2 -28.12 2.94 -10.17
C SER A 2 -26.73 3.32 -9.61
N ARG A 3 -26.20 4.49 -10.01
CA ARG A 3 -24.94 5.00 -9.43
C ARG A 3 -25.17 5.31 -7.93
N PRO A 4 -24.19 5.00 -7.05
CA PRO A 4 -24.33 5.35 -5.65
C PRO A 4 -24.37 6.87 -5.48
N THR A 5 -25.17 7.34 -4.54
CA THR A 5 -25.23 8.74 -4.16
C THR A 5 -24.02 9.11 -3.29
N ARG A 6 -23.67 10.40 -3.22
CA ARG A 6 -22.60 10.87 -2.35
C ARG A 6 -22.82 10.49 -0.87
N ALA A 7 -24.05 10.53 -0.40
CA ALA A 7 -24.40 10.12 0.96
C ALA A 7 -24.15 8.61 1.20
N GLN A 8 -24.46 7.76 0.22
CA GLN A 8 -24.20 6.32 0.31
C GLN A 8 -22.69 6.03 0.34
N VAL A 9 -21.90 6.74 -0.45
CA VAL A 9 -20.42 6.61 -0.42
C VAL A 9 -19.89 7.06 0.94
N ALA A 10 -20.36 8.19 1.48
CA ALA A 10 -19.90 8.73 2.75
C ALA A 10 -20.25 7.85 3.97
N ALA A 11 -21.29 7.04 3.86
CA ALA A 11 -21.66 6.05 4.88
C ALA A 11 -20.80 4.78 4.82
N GLY A 12 -20.13 4.53 3.69
CA GLY A 12 -19.32 3.32 3.48
C GLY A 12 -18.05 3.32 4.32
N ARG A 13 -17.73 2.17 4.93
CA ARG A 13 -16.55 1.93 5.75
C ARG A 13 -15.70 0.86 5.09
N VAL A 14 -14.50 1.22 4.67
CA VAL A 14 -13.58 0.32 3.96
C VAL A 14 -12.38 0.01 4.85
N LEU A 15 -12.13 -1.28 5.06
CA LEU A 15 -10.91 -1.77 5.68
C LEU A 15 -9.86 -2.01 4.59
N ILE A 16 -8.81 -1.22 4.59
CA ILE A 16 -7.66 -1.38 3.71
C ILE A 16 -6.60 -2.16 4.47
N VAL A 17 -6.11 -3.24 3.88
CA VAL A 17 -5.10 -4.11 4.47
C VAL A 17 -3.98 -4.29 3.45
N GLY A 18 -2.73 -4.07 3.84
CA GLY A 18 -1.64 -4.24 2.88
C GLY A 18 -0.35 -3.54 3.24
N ASP A 19 0.56 -3.51 2.27
CA ASP A 19 1.90 -2.95 2.42
C ASP A 19 1.85 -1.42 2.29
N ALA A 20 1.82 -0.72 3.43
CA ALA A 20 1.96 0.74 3.44
C ALA A 20 3.42 1.14 3.37
N MET A 21 3.70 2.25 2.72
CA MET A 21 5.05 2.77 2.56
C MET A 21 5.09 4.28 2.62
N LEU A 22 6.25 4.83 2.96
CA LEU A 22 6.55 6.25 2.91
C LEU A 22 7.30 6.55 1.60
N ASP A 23 6.64 7.29 0.70
CA ASP A 23 7.30 7.85 -0.48
C ASP A 23 8.00 9.15 -0.06
N ARG A 24 9.33 9.16 -0.05
CA ARG A 24 10.16 10.31 0.31
C ARG A 24 10.85 10.85 -0.93
N TYR A 25 10.81 12.18 -1.09
CA TYR A 25 11.41 12.87 -2.22
C TYR A 25 12.40 13.92 -1.72
N TRP A 26 13.64 13.83 -2.19
CA TRP A 26 14.65 14.87 -1.99
C TRP A 26 14.89 15.59 -3.31
N PHE A 27 14.58 16.87 -3.31
CA PHE A 27 14.82 17.73 -4.46
C PHE A 27 16.07 18.56 -4.24
N GLY A 28 16.92 18.71 -5.29
CA GLY A 28 18.12 19.46 -5.14
C GLY A 28 18.78 19.92 -6.44
N ALA A 29 19.74 20.82 -6.29
CA ALA A 29 20.59 21.25 -7.38
C ALA A 29 21.72 20.24 -7.61
N VAL A 30 22.06 20.01 -8.89
CA VAL A 30 23.19 19.19 -9.32
C VAL A 30 24.14 20.10 -10.08
N GLU A 31 25.23 20.52 -9.42
CA GLU A 31 26.15 21.52 -9.95
C GLU A 31 27.57 20.98 -10.16
N ARG A 32 27.89 19.84 -9.55
CA ARG A 32 29.24 19.26 -9.61
C ARG A 32 29.20 17.72 -9.55
N ILE A 33 30.28 17.12 -9.99
CA ILE A 33 30.63 15.71 -9.78
C ILE A 33 31.41 15.57 -8.47
N SER A 34 31.21 14.47 -7.75
CA SER A 34 31.95 14.17 -6.53
C SER A 34 33.46 14.00 -6.84
N PRO A 35 34.37 14.50 -5.98
CA PRO A 35 35.77 14.18 -6.09
C PRO A 35 36.12 12.75 -5.68
N GLU A 36 35.19 12.05 -4.97
CA GLU A 36 35.38 10.69 -4.43
C GLU A 36 34.99 9.60 -5.44
N ALA A 37 34.09 9.92 -6.36
CA ALA A 37 33.58 8.98 -7.35
C ALA A 37 32.90 9.72 -8.51
N PRO A 38 32.77 9.13 -9.71
CA PRO A 38 32.13 9.78 -10.88
C PRO A 38 30.61 9.82 -10.76
N VAL A 39 30.10 10.36 -9.65
CA VAL A 39 28.68 10.50 -9.34
C VAL A 39 28.31 11.97 -9.11
N PRO A 40 27.07 12.39 -9.46
CA PRO A 40 26.61 13.74 -9.21
C PRO A 40 26.45 14.00 -7.71
N VAL A 41 26.79 15.21 -7.26
CA VAL A 41 26.47 15.71 -5.91
C VAL A 41 25.16 16.45 -5.97
N VAL A 42 24.17 15.97 -5.22
CA VAL A 42 22.86 16.61 -5.08
C VAL A 42 22.84 17.43 -3.78
N ARG A 43 22.72 18.75 -3.90
CA ARG A 43 22.51 19.63 -2.75
C ARG A 43 21.03 19.76 -2.48
N VAL A 44 20.51 18.97 -1.53
CA VAL A 44 19.09 18.94 -1.17
C VAL A 44 18.66 20.30 -0.62
N ASN A 45 17.55 20.83 -1.15
CA ASN A 45 16.96 22.09 -0.73
C ASN A 45 15.45 21.98 -0.42
N ARG A 46 14.84 20.86 -0.74
CA ARG A 46 13.42 20.58 -0.43
C ARG A 46 13.21 19.08 -0.23
N GLU A 47 12.42 18.75 0.78
CA GLU A 47 11.99 17.39 1.06
C GLU A 47 10.48 17.32 1.04
N GLU A 48 9.93 16.22 0.51
CA GLU A 48 8.51 15.91 0.54
C GLU A 48 8.29 14.46 0.97
N GLU A 49 7.21 14.22 1.70
CA GLU A 49 6.80 12.90 2.13
C GLU A 49 5.34 12.68 1.78
N ARG A 50 5.01 11.49 1.28
CA ARG A 50 3.67 11.11 0.83
C ARG A 50 3.36 9.67 1.27
N LEU A 51 2.07 9.41 1.45
CA LEU A 51 1.57 8.04 1.64
C LEU A 51 1.74 7.26 0.34
N GLY A 52 2.38 6.09 0.40
CA GLY A 52 2.53 5.15 -0.70
C GLY A 52 1.87 3.80 -0.39
N GLY A 53 1.77 2.93 -1.40
CA GLY A 53 1.16 1.61 -1.26
C GLY A 53 -0.25 1.64 -0.69
N ALA A 54 -0.54 0.78 0.28
CA ALA A 54 -1.83 0.71 0.95
C ALA A 54 -2.23 2.04 1.63
N GLY A 55 -1.24 2.86 2.06
CA GLY A 55 -1.50 4.21 2.59
C GLY A 55 -2.10 5.14 1.54
N ASN A 56 -1.61 5.12 0.30
CA ASN A 56 -2.18 5.88 -0.81
C ASN A 56 -3.59 5.37 -1.19
N VAL A 57 -3.82 4.06 -1.12
CA VAL A 57 -5.16 3.49 -1.35
C VAL A 57 -6.14 4.00 -0.30
N ALA A 58 -5.75 4.04 0.98
CA ALA A 58 -6.59 4.59 2.04
C ALA A 58 -6.93 6.06 1.82
N LEU A 59 -5.96 6.86 1.36
CA LEU A 59 -6.17 8.26 0.99
C LEU A 59 -7.16 8.39 -0.18
N ASN A 60 -7.06 7.54 -1.20
CA ASN A 60 -8.00 7.54 -2.32
C ASN A 60 -9.43 7.21 -1.88
N VAL A 61 -9.62 6.21 -1.02
CA VAL A 61 -10.93 5.87 -0.43
C VAL A 61 -11.51 7.07 0.33
N LYS A 62 -10.67 7.73 1.13
CA LYS A 62 -11.06 8.95 1.87
C LYS A 62 -11.43 10.09 0.93
N SER A 63 -10.67 10.29 -0.14
CA SER A 63 -10.91 11.34 -1.15
C SER A 63 -12.22 11.14 -1.91
N LEU A 64 -12.66 9.89 -2.08
CA LEU A 64 -13.98 9.56 -2.62
C LEU A 64 -15.11 9.86 -1.63
N GLY A 65 -14.79 10.15 -0.38
CA GLY A 65 -15.74 10.52 0.67
C GLY A 65 -16.09 9.40 1.63
N ALA A 66 -15.60 8.17 1.43
CA ALA A 66 -15.85 7.05 2.34
C ALA A 66 -14.95 7.10 3.59
N GLN A 67 -15.30 6.31 4.60
CA GLN A 67 -14.45 6.13 5.78
C GLN A 67 -13.40 5.05 5.50
N ALA A 68 -12.13 5.37 5.77
CA ALA A 68 -11.01 4.48 5.54
C ALA A 68 -10.35 4.10 6.87
N THR A 69 -10.12 2.81 7.07
CA THR A 69 -9.24 2.27 8.10
C THR A 69 -8.10 1.52 7.42
N LEU A 70 -6.87 1.87 7.74
CA LEU A 70 -5.69 1.18 7.25
C LEU A 70 -5.17 0.23 8.33
N LEU A 71 -5.02 -1.04 7.99
CA LEU A 71 -4.34 -2.06 8.77
C LEU A 71 -3.05 -2.47 8.05
N THR A 72 -1.91 -2.29 8.68
CA THR A 72 -0.59 -2.61 8.12
C THR A 72 0.42 -2.88 9.23
N VAL A 73 1.60 -3.39 8.88
CA VAL A 73 2.75 -3.54 9.78
C VAL A 73 3.83 -2.53 9.43
N VAL A 74 4.52 -2.02 10.44
CA VAL A 74 5.57 -1.01 10.33
C VAL A 74 6.68 -1.29 11.34
N GLY A 75 7.83 -0.67 11.17
CA GLY A 75 8.90 -0.66 12.17
C GLY A 75 8.59 0.23 13.37
N ASP A 76 9.46 0.19 14.39
CA ASP A 76 9.50 1.20 15.44
C ASP A 76 10.56 2.27 15.12
N ASP A 77 10.31 3.02 14.05
CA ASP A 77 11.27 3.92 13.45
C ASP A 77 10.69 5.31 13.12
N GLU A 78 11.53 6.22 12.64
CA GLU A 78 11.11 7.56 12.21
C GLU A 78 10.10 7.52 11.05
N PRO A 79 10.31 6.69 9.99
CA PRO A 79 9.32 6.58 8.92
C PRO A 79 7.94 6.12 9.38
N ALA A 80 7.85 5.20 10.36
CA ALA A 80 6.56 4.80 10.93
C ALA A 80 5.82 5.97 11.59
N ARG A 81 6.55 6.79 12.38
CA ARG A 81 5.98 7.99 13.00
C ARG A 81 5.50 9.00 11.97
N LYS A 82 6.25 9.19 10.88
CA LYS A 82 5.85 10.05 9.76
C LYS A 82 4.60 9.53 9.05
N LEU A 83 4.57 8.22 8.75
CA LEU A 83 3.43 7.57 8.13
C LEU A 83 2.16 7.76 8.97
N ARG A 84 2.24 7.54 10.28
CA ARG A 84 1.14 7.76 11.23
C ARG A 84 0.65 9.21 11.18
N GLY A 85 1.55 10.18 11.27
CA GLY A 85 1.18 11.60 11.24
C GLY A 85 0.55 12.03 9.90
N LEU A 86 0.97 11.43 8.78
CA LEU A 86 0.34 11.64 7.47
C LEU A 86 -1.09 11.10 7.46
N LEU A 87 -1.31 9.86 7.93
CA LEU A 87 -2.63 9.22 8.00
C LEU A 87 -3.60 10.01 8.89
N GLU A 88 -3.13 10.47 10.05
CA GLU A 88 -3.91 11.28 10.99
C GLU A 88 -4.35 12.61 10.36
N ARG A 89 -3.45 13.32 9.68
CA ARG A 89 -3.76 14.59 8.97
C ARG A 89 -4.83 14.41 7.90
N GLU A 90 -4.80 13.28 7.20
CA GLU A 90 -5.78 12.95 6.16
C GLU A 90 -7.09 12.36 6.73
N GLY A 91 -7.18 12.18 8.05
CA GLY A 91 -8.34 11.62 8.73
C GLY A 91 -8.58 10.15 8.39
N VAL A 92 -7.52 9.38 8.15
CA VAL A 92 -7.54 7.92 7.99
C VAL A 92 -7.29 7.28 9.35
N ARG A 93 -8.17 6.38 9.78
CA ARG A 93 -7.94 5.57 10.98
C ARG A 93 -6.80 4.59 10.69
N ALA A 94 -5.72 4.63 11.48
CA ALA A 94 -4.56 3.76 11.32
C ALA A 94 -4.48 2.73 12.45
N VAL A 95 -4.39 1.45 12.09
CA VAL A 95 -4.06 0.32 12.97
C VAL A 95 -2.73 -0.24 12.48
N LEU A 96 -1.65 0.09 13.18
CA LEU A 96 -0.28 -0.21 12.78
C LEU A 96 0.30 -1.24 13.76
N GLY A 97 0.47 -2.48 13.30
CA GLY A 97 1.30 -3.47 13.99
C GLY A 97 2.75 -3.00 13.96
N SER A 98 3.42 -3.02 15.11
CA SER A 98 4.81 -2.55 15.22
C SER A 98 5.76 -3.71 15.52
N ASP A 99 6.85 -3.78 14.76
CA ASP A 99 7.94 -4.73 14.96
C ASP A 99 9.27 -3.96 14.99
N PRO A 100 10.01 -3.99 16.13
CA PRO A 100 11.29 -3.29 16.27
C PRO A 100 12.38 -3.77 15.29
N GLN A 101 12.25 -4.96 14.72
CA GLN A 101 13.21 -5.52 13.75
C GLN A 101 12.83 -5.21 12.30
N LEU A 102 11.61 -4.69 12.08
CA LEU A 102 11.14 -4.30 10.77
C LEU A 102 11.59 -2.88 10.42
N TYR A 103 12.05 -2.67 9.21
CA TYR A 103 12.15 -1.33 8.62
C TYR A 103 10.82 -0.96 8.00
N THR A 104 10.24 0.16 8.42
CA THR A 104 9.11 0.73 7.69
C THR A 104 9.53 0.99 6.24
N ILE A 105 8.73 0.51 5.30
CA ILE A 105 9.08 0.60 3.88
C ILE A 105 9.19 2.08 3.47
N VAL A 106 10.37 2.48 3.00
CA VAL A 106 10.62 3.83 2.46
C VAL A 106 11.11 3.71 1.03
N LYS A 107 10.51 4.49 0.14
CA LYS A 107 10.99 4.68 -1.23
C LYS A 107 11.51 6.11 -1.37
N LEU A 108 12.82 6.28 -1.16
CA LEU A 108 13.48 7.58 -1.31
C LEU A 108 13.83 7.81 -2.78
N ARG A 109 13.34 8.91 -3.33
CA ARG A 109 13.66 9.37 -4.69
C ARG A 109 14.45 10.67 -4.61
N VAL A 110 15.63 10.66 -5.20
CA VAL A 110 16.48 11.84 -5.31
C VAL A 110 16.25 12.46 -6.68
N ILE A 111 15.77 13.71 -6.69
CA ILE A 111 15.39 14.45 -7.89
C ILE A 111 16.37 15.62 -8.09
N GLY A 112 17.02 15.64 -9.24
CA GLY A 112 17.90 16.74 -9.65
C GLY A 112 17.49 17.27 -11.02
N ARG A 113 17.41 18.59 -11.19
CA ARG A 113 17.04 19.25 -12.48
C ARG A 113 15.77 18.65 -13.11
N SER A 114 14.76 18.34 -12.32
CA SER A 114 13.47 17.75 -12.74
C SER A 114 13.56 16.28 -13.22
N GLN A 115 14.67 15.59 -12.99
CA GLN A 115 14.85 14.17 -13.31
C GLN A 115 15.11 13.37 -12.03
N GLN A 116 14.56 12.15 -11.97
CA GLN A 116 14.92 11.21 -10.92
C GLN A 116 16.31 10.65 -11.21
N LEU A 117 17.25 10.90 -10.30
CA LEU A 117 18.62 10.44 -10.42
C LEU A 117 18.83 9.05 -9.85
N ILE A 118 18.21 8.77 -8.70
CA ILE A 118 18.28 7.48 -8.01
C ILE A 118 17.00 7.25 -7.19
N ARG A 119 16.67 5.98 -6.98
CA ARG A 119 15.73 5.55 -5.94
C ARG A 119 16.45 4.62 -4.98
N VAL A 120 16.28 4.86 -3.69
CA VAL A 120 16.80 4.00 -2.62
C VAL A 120 15.60 3.44 -1.86
N ASP A 121 15.52 2.11 -1.79
CA ASP A 121 14.44 1.40 -1.13
C ASP A 121 14.96 0.83 0.20
N PHE A 122 14.28 1.19 1.31
CA PHE A 122 14.53 0.65 2.64
C PHE A 122 13.38 -0.30 2.96
N GLU A 123 13.67 -1.59 3.08
CA GLU A 123 12.66 -2.63 3.33
C GLU A 123 13.31 -3.93 3.81
N ASN A 124 12.61 -4.66 4.66
CA ASN A 124 12.88 -6.05 5.00
C ASN A 124 11.54 -6.77 5.23
N GLN A 125 11.57 -8.06 5.51
CA GLN A 125 10.34 -8.85 5.70
C GLN A 125 9.91 -8.79 7.18
N PRO A 126 8.58 -8.66 7.45
CA PRO A 126 8.03 -8.77 8.79
C PRO A 126 8.17 -10.20 9.33
N ASP A 127 8.30 -10.35 10.64
CA ASP A 127 8.33 -11.65 11.25
C ASP A 127 6.93 -12.28 11.41
N HIS A 128 6.92 -13.55 11.84
CA HIS A 128 5.69 -14.31 11.98
C HIS A 128 4.80 -13.80 13.13
N GLU A 129 5.38 -13.26 14.18
CA GLU A 129 4.64 -12.83 15.39
C GLU A 129 3.83 -11.56 15.10
N VAL A 130 4.43 -10.55 14.46
CA VAL A 130 3.72 -9.33 14.08
C VAL A 130 2.60 -9.60 13.07
N LEU A 131 2.80 -10.57 12.15
CA LEU A 131 1.78 -10.97 11.18
C LEU A 131 0.61 -11.71 11.84
N ALA A 132 0.86 -12.53 12.87
CA ALA A 132 -0.20 -13.15 13.66
C ALA A 132 -1.02 -12.10 14.43
N GLY A 133 -0.36 -11.10 15.00
CA GLY A 133 -1.01 -9.95 15.63
C GLY A 133 -1.88 -9.16 14.64
N MET A 134 -1.39 -8.94 13.43
CA MET A 134 -2.13 -8.28 12.36
C MET A 134 -3.39 -9.07 11.96
N LEU A 135 -3.31 -10.41 11.91
CA LEU A 135 -4.48 -11.25 11.62
C LEU A 135 -5.55 -11.14 12.72
N ALA A 136 -5.16 -11.11 13.99
CA ALA A 136 -6.08 -10.90 15.11
C ALA A 136 -6.77 -9.52 15.06
N ASP A 137 -6.02 -8.46 14.74
CA ASP A 137 -6.58 -7.13 14.52
C ASP A 137 -7.54 -7.11 13.32
N TYR A 138 -7.20 -7.82 12.25
CA TYR A 138 -8.08 -7.96 11.08
C TYR A 138 -9.43 -8.58 11.46
N GLU A 139 -9.44 -9.69 12.20
CA GLU A 139 -10.67 -10.37 12.64
C GLU A 139 -11.55 -9.44 13.48
N ARG A 140 -10.95 -8.68 14.39
CA ARG A 140 -11.65 -7.70 15.22
C ARG A 140 -12.26 -6.56 14.39
N LEU A 141 -11.51 -6.04 13.41
CA LEU A 141 -11.94 -4.91 12.57
C LEU A 141 -13.00 -5.30 11.54
N LEU A 142 -13.03 -6.55 11.11
CA LEU A 142 -13.87 -7.01 10.00
C LEU A 142 -15.38 -6.72 10.24
N GLY A 143 -15.84 -6.84 11.49
CA GLY A 143 -17.22 -6.54 11.87
C GLY A 143 -17.59 -5.05 11.77
N GLU A 144 -16.62 -4.16 11.85
CA GLU A 144 -16.82 -2.71 11.83
C GLU A 144 -16.91 -2.13 10.41
N HIS A 145 -16.60 -2.90 9.37
CA HIS A 145 -16.44 -2.42 8.00
C HIS A 145 -17.42 -3.08 7.02
N ASP A 146 -17.68 -2.42 5.92
CA ASP A 146 -18.65 -2.83 4.90
C ASP A 146 -17.99 -3.55 3.72
N ALA A 147 -16.69 -3.30 3.50
CA ALA A 147 -15.86 -3.93 2.46
C ALA A 147 -14.41 -4.03 2.91
N VAL A 148 -13.68 -4.98 2.33
CA VAL A 148 -12.23 -5.14 2.51
C VAL A 148 -11.52 -4.90 1.19
N LEU A 149 -10.41 -4.15 1.24
CA LEU A 149 -9.52 -3.93 0.11
C LEU A 149 -8.10 -4.35 0.51
N PHE A 150 -7.56 -5.36 -0.16
CA PHE A 150 -6.17 -5.79 -0.02
C PHE A 150 -5.31 -5.08 -1.06
N SER A 151 -4.23 -4.45 -0.62
CA SER A 151 -3.24 -3.78 -1.48
C SER A 151 -1.90 -4.47 -1.31
N ASP A 152 -1.62 -5.43 -2.21
CA ASP A 152 -0.44 -6.29 -2.17
C ASP A 152 0.70 -5.67 -3.00
N TYR A 153 1.85 -5.47 -2.35
CA TYR A 153 3.09 -5.04 -3.00
C TYR A 153 4.20 -6.09 -2.87
N GLY A 154 3.86 -7.28 -2.34
CA GLY A 154 4.82 -8.37 -2.18
C GLY A 154 5.88 -8.10 -1.12
N LYS A 155 5.56 -7.30 -0.10
CA LYS A 155 6.47 -6.92 0.98
C LYS A 155 6.30 -7.77 2.25
N GLY A 156 5.47 -8.81 2.18
CA GLY A 156 5.28 -9.78 3.26
C GLY A 156 4.11 -9.48 4.20
N GLY A 157 3.58 -8.26 4.24
CA GLY A 157 2.47 -7.91 5.11
C GLY A 157 1.18 -8.71 4.86
N LEU A 158 1.02 -9.26 3.67
CA LEU A 158 -0.16 -10.06 3.27
C LEU A 158 0.11 -11.58 3.18
N THR A 159 1.01 -12.12 4.01
CA THR A 159 1.30 -13.56 4.05
C THR A 159 0.04 -14.39 4.34
N HIS A 160 -0.86 -13.91 5.19
CA HIS A 160 -2.10 -14.60 5.58
C HIS A 160 -3.32 -14.21 4.72
N ILE A 161 -3.13 -13.63 3.52
CA ILE A 161 -4.23 -13.13 2.69
C ILE A 161 -5.28 -14.21 2.33
N PRO A 162 -4.94 -15.50 2.06
CA PRO A 162 -5.96 -16.51 1.82
C PRO A 162 -6.93 -16.65 3.00
N ARG A 163 -6.39 -16.68 4.23
CA ARG A 163 -7.20 -16.77 5.45
C ARG A 163 -8.05 -15.52 5.67
N MET A 164 -7.49 -14.34 5.40
CA MET A 164 -8.23 -13.07 5.50
C MET A 164 -9.39 -13.01 4.51
N ILE A 165 -9.21 -13.51 3.28
CA ILE A 165 -10.28 -13.58 2.28
C ILE A 165 -11.39 -14.55 2.73
N GLU A 166 -11.04 -15.72 3.27
CA GLU A 166 -12.01 -16.67 3.81
C GLU A 166 -12.88 -16.04 4.91
N LEU A 167 -12.26 -15.36 5.86
CA LEU A 167 -12.93 -14.68 6.97
C LEU A 167 -13.87 -13.57 6.47
N ALA A 168 -13.42 -12.73 5.52
CA ALA A 168 -14.26 -11.69 4.93
C ALA A 168 -15.49 -12.28 4.23
N ARG A 169 -15.31 -13.36 3.46
CA ARG A 169 -16.41 -14.07 2.78
C ARG A 169 -17.39 -14.68 3.77
N ALA A 170 -16.89 -15.33 4.82
CA ALA A 170 -17.74 -15.89 5.87
C ALA A 170 -18.57 -14.80 6.58
N ALA A 171 -18.02 -13.59 6.69
CA ALA A 171 -18.71 -12.41 7.21
C ALA A 171 -19.60 -11.69 6.17
N GLY A 172 -19.72 -12.22 4.95
CA GLY A 172 -20.52 -11.63 3.88
C GLY A 172 -19.98 -10.30 3.34
N LYS A 173 -18.67 -10.04 3.51
CA LYS A 173 -18.05 -8.78 3.07
C LYS A 173 -17.49 -8.93 1.66
N PRO A 174 -17.71 -7.96 0.76
CA PRO A 174 -17.02 -7.92 -0.53
C PRO A 174 -15.52 -7.69 -0.32
N VAL A 175 -14.72 -8.40 -1.12
CA VAL A 175 -13.27 -8.38 -1.09
C VAL A 175 -12.73 -7.89 -2.43
N LEU A 176 -11.98 -6.80 -2.40
CA LEU A 176 -11.25 -6.27 -3.54
C LEU A 176 -9.76 -6.51 -3.32
N VAL A 177 -9.02 -6.85 -4.38
CA VAL A 177 -7.58 -7.08 -4.31
C VAL A 177 -6.88 -6.33 -5.43
N ASP A 178 -5.92 -5.48 -5.05
CA ASP A 178 -4.87 -4.97 -5.92
C ASP A 178 -3.69 -5.96 -5.81
N PRO A 179 -3.50 -6.85 -6.80
CA PRO A 179 -2.65 -8.01 -6.67
C PRO A 179 -1.18 -7.73 -6.96
N LYS A 180 -0.29 -8.63 -6.49
CA LYS A 180 1.12 -8.67 -6.85
C LYS A 180 1.58 -10.09 -7.14
N GLY A 181 2.61 -10.21 -8.01
CA GLY A 181 3.18 -11.50 -8.39
C GLY A 181 2.44 -12.16 -9.56
N ASP A 182 2.76 -13.41 -9.79
CA ASP A 182 2.26 -14.24 -10.90
C ASP A 182 1.36 -15.40 -10.44
N ASP A 183 1.27 -15.64 -9.13
CA ASP A 183 0.35 -16.64 -8.54
C ASP A 183 -0.88 -15.95 -7.92
N TYR A 184 -1.98 -15.94 -8.67
CA TYR A 184 -3.25 -15.39 -8.20
C TYR A 184 -4.12 -16.41 -7.45
N THR A 185 -3.68 -17.64 -7.29
CA THR A 185 -4.41 -18.67 -6.50
C THR A 185 -4.55 -18.22 -5.05
N ARG A 186 -3.58 -17.47 -4.53
CA ARG A 186 -3.62 -16.88 -3.18
C ARG A 186 -4.78 -15.89 -2.96
N TYR A 187 -5.37 -15.36 -4.04
CA TYR A 187 -6.52 -14.45 -3.98
C TYR A 187 -7.85 -15.15 -4.26
N ALA A 188 -7.85 -16.49 -4.27
CA ALA A 188 -9.06 -17.26 -4.51
C ALA A 188 -10.19 -16.84 -3.56
N GLY A 189 -11.38 -16.57 -4.13
CA GLY A 189 -12.52 -16.09 -3.38
C GLY A 189 -12.65 -14.58 -3.25
N ALA A 190 -11.72 -13.78 -3.78
CA ALA A 190 -11.90 -12.34 -3.91
C ALA A 190 -13.12 -12.03 -4.80
N THR A 191 -13.85 -10.96 -4.48
CA THR A 191 -14.98 -10.48 -5.28
C THR A 191 -14.51 -9.84 -6.57
N VAL A 192 -13.42 -9.08 -6.50
CA VAL A 192 -12.79 -8.36 -7.63
C VAL A 192 -11.29 -8.35 -7.43
N ILE A 193 -10.54 -8.58 -8.52
CA ILE A 193 -9.09 -8.36 -8.60
C ILE A 193 -8.83 -7.28 -9.65
N THR A 194 -7.90 -6.36 -9.38
CA THR A 194 -7.62 -5.19 -10.24
C THR A 194 -6.17 -5.15 -10.73
N PRO A 195 -5.67 -6.20 -11.41
CA PRO A 195 -4.32 -6.18 -11.94
C PRO A 195 -4.17 -5.11 -13.04
N ASN A 196 -3.01 -4.50 -13.11
CA ASN A 196 -2.65 -3.74 -14.29
C ASN A 196 -2.36 -4.67 -15.49
N ARG A 197 -2.24 -4.10 -16.69
CA ARG A 197 -2.05 -4.89 -17.92
C ARG A 197 -0.80 -5.78 -17.89
N ALA A 198 0.29 -5.30 -17.31
CA ALA A 198 1.54 -6.06 -17.23
C ALA A 198 1.43 -7.22 -16.23
N GLU A 199 0.82 -6.98 -15.07
CA GLU A 199 0.56 -8.00 -14.06
C GLU A 199 -0.37 -9.09 -14.58
N LEU A 200 -1.45 -8.72 -15.26
CA LEU A 200 -2.35 -9.70 -15.85
C LEU A 200 -1.64 -10.53 -16.94
N ALA A 201 -0.80 -9.91 -17.77
CA ALA A 201 -0.04 -10.61 -18.80
C ALA A 201 0.96 -11.63 -18.21
N GLN A 202 1.50 -11.39 -17.03
CA GLN A 202 2.38 -12.35 -16.34
C GLN A 202 1.63 -13.64 -15.95
N VAL A 203 0.35 -13.53 -15.60
CA VAL A 203 -0.47 -14.67 -15.13
C VAL A 203 -1.10 -15.44 -16.28
N VAL A 204 -1.68 -14.72 -17.26
CA VAL A 204 -2.47 -15.35 -18.36
C VAL A 204 -1.68 -15.51 -19.65
N GLY A 205 -0.46 -15.02 -19.73
CA GLY A 205 0.33 -14.95 -20.93
C GLY A 205 -0.05 -13.77 -21.84
N GLN A 206 0.57 -13.68 -23.01
CA GLN A 206 0.25 -12.63 -23.97
C GLN A 206 -1.11 -12.87 -24.63
N TRP A 207 -2.06 -11.97 -24.41
CA TRP A 207 -3.28 -11.94 -25.21
C TRP A 207 -3.09 -11.09 -26.47
N LEU A 208 -3.63 -11.59 -27.58
CA LEU A 208 -3.40 -11.01 -28.89
C LEU A 208 -4.15 -9.70 -29.17
N SER A 209 -5.20 -9.36 -28.47
CA SER A 209 -5.91 -8.04 -28.49
C SER A 209 -7.31 -8.15 -27.87
N LEU A 210 -7.78 -7.07 -27.25
CA LEU A 210 -9.19 -6.93 -26.84
C LEU A 210 -10.17 -6.88 -28.03
N ILE A 211 -9.69 -6.70 -29.25
CA ILE A 211 -10.49 -6.65 -30.51
C ILE A 211 -10.96 -8.06 -30.96
N HIS A 212 -10.41 -9.11 -30.34
CA HIS A 212 -10.70 -10.50 -30.74
C HIS A 212 -11.50 -11.28 -29.67
N ILE A 213 -12.09 -10.57 -28.71
CA ILE A 213 -13.01 -11.17 -27.72
C ILE A 213 -14.44 -10.90 -28.11
#